data_983aaa6bb374904dc96e9ec66b257dea
#
_entry.id   983aaa6bb374904dc96e9ec66b257dea
#
_cell.length_a   1.000
_cell.length_b   1.000
_cell.length_c   1.000
_cell.angle_alpha   90.00
_cell.angle_beta   90.00
_cell.angle_gamma   90.00
#
_symmetry.space_group_name_H-M   'P 1'
#
loop_
_entity.id
_entity.type
_entity.pdbx_description
1 polymer ?
#
loop_
_entity_poly.entity_id
_entity_poly.type
_entity_poly.pdbx_seq_one_letter_code
_entity_poly.pdbx_strand_id
1 'polypeptide(L)'
;MTPLRQQYIDDLKLRNFSAGTIKVYVHAVERFARFLKRSPDHATVEDVKRFLVAEINRGMSRSYCVIQRNALRHLFEQTLERPEPFDSIPRPKRERRLPVVLSREEIQRLFSVIENIKHKAMLMVAYDAGLRLSEIRNLEIGDIDSQRNVIRVRQGKGKKDRYTRLSPGLLELLRDYWRAERPERLLFPGATQEKPYDLATPGQILKKNCRKA
;
A
#
# COMPACT_ATOMS: atom_id res chain seq x y z
N MET A 1 -17.04 -13.00 17.52
CA MET A 1 -17.18 -12.23 16.25
C MET A 1 -18.66 -12.03 16.02
N THR A 2 -19.15 -10.82 15.75
CA THR A 2 -20.58 -10.57 15.56
C THR A 2 -21.06 -11.09 14.21
N PRO A 3 -22.33 -11.54 14.06
CA PRO A 3 -22.86 -12.01 12.78
C PRO A 3 -22.70 -10.97 11.65
N LEU A 4 -23.03 -9.70 11.92
CA LEU A 4 -22.87 -8.61 10.95
C LEU A 4 -21.44 -8.45 10.46
N ARG A 5 -20.44 -8.57 11.36
CA ARG A 5 -19.03 -8.48 10.97
C ARG A 5 -18.64 -9.62 10.02
N GLN A 6 -19.12 -10.84 10.30
CA GLN A 6 -18.82 -11.99 9.44
C GLN A 6 -19.47 -11.81 8.07
N GLN A 7 -20.75 -11.45 8.02
CA GLN A 7 -21.47 -11.15 6.79
C GLN A 7 -20.73 -10.10 5.95
N TYR A 8 -20.33 -8.99 6.57
CA TYR A 8 -19.59 -7.92 5.87
C TYR A 8 -18.26 -8.41 5.28
N ILE A 9 -17.52 -9.24 6.02
CA ILE A 9 -16.27 -9.84 5.52
C ILE A 9 -16.55 -10.74 4.32
N ASP A 10 -17.58 -11.55 4.37
CA ASP A 10 -17.90 -12.49 3.29
C ASP A 10 -18.39 -11.77 2.03
N ASP A 11 -19.17 -10.71 2.16
CA ASP A 11 -19.57 -9.84 1.03
C ASP A 11 -18.34 -9.19 0.37
N LEU A 12 -17.39 -8.70 1.15
CA LEU A 12 -16.14 -8.15 0.60
C LEU A 12 -15.29 -9.20 -0.13
N LYS A 13 -15.26 -10.45 0.39
CA LYS A 13 -14.57 -11.57 -0.27
C LYS A 13 -15.25 -11.97 -1.58
N LEU A 14 -16.57 -12.12 -1.58
CA LEU A 14 -17.34 -12.46 -2.78
C LEU A 14 -17.14 -11.43 -3.90
N ARG A 15 -16.93 -10.16 -3.56
CA ARG A 15 -16.59 -9.08 -4.50
C ARG A 15 -15.11 -8.99 -4.81
N ASN A 16 -14.30 -9.98 -4.38
CA ASN A 16 -12.87 -10.10 -4.67
C ASN A 16 -12.01 -8.91 -4.19
N PHE A 17 -12.39 -8.29 -3.06
CA PHE A 17 -11.55 -7.27 -2.43
C PHE A 17 -10.25 -7.90 -1.91
N SER A 18 -9.16 -7.14 -1.96
CA SER A 18 -7.88 -7.59 -1.40
C SER A 18 -7.96 -7.73 0.12
N ALA A 19 -7.18 -8.66 0.70
CA ALA A 19 -7.10 -8.85 2.15
C ALA A 19 -6.78 -7.53 2.90
N GLY A 20 -5.92 -6.68 2.31
CA GLY A 20 -5.60 -5.36 2.85
C GLY A 20 -6.81 -4.43 2.88
N THR A 21 -7.61 -4.40 1.80
CA THR A 21 -8.84 -3.60 1.74
C THR A 21 -9.87 -4.11 2.73
N ILE A 22 -10.07 -5.43 2.81
CA ILE A 22 -10.99 -6.05 3.78
C ILE A 22 -10.61 -5.63 5.21
N LYS A 23 -9.35 -5.76 5.59
CA LYS A 23 -8.86 -5.35 6.92
C LYS A 23 -9.19 -3.88 7.23
N VAL A 24 -8.93 -2.99 6.29
CA VAL A 24 -9.15 -1.54 6.46
C VAL A 24 -10.64 -1.22 6.54
N TYR A 25 -11.47 -1.86 5.71
CA TYR A 25 -12.93 -1.64 5.70
C TYR A 25 -13.60 -2.17 6.97
N VAL A 26 -13.23 -3.38 7.41
CA VAL A 26 -13.72 -3.94 8.67
C VAL A 26 -13.34 -3.05 9.85
N HIS A 27 -12.09 -2.56 9.90
CA HIS A 27 -11.66 -1.64 10.95
C HIS A 27 -12.45 -0.33 10.95
N ALA A 28 -12.81 0.19 9.76
CA ALA A 28 -13.65 1.38 9.64
C ALA A 28 -15.03 1.16 10.27
N VAL A 29 -15.67 0.03 9.99
CA VAL A 29 -16.98 -0.33 10.57
C VAL A 29 -16.88 -0.55 12.09
N GLU A 30 -15.81 -1.17 12.58
CA GLU A 30 -15.58 -1.33 14.01
C GLU A 30 -15.41 0.01 14.73
N ARG A 31 -14.72 0.97 14.12
CA ARG A 31 -14.60 2.31 14.68
C ARG A 31 -15.93 3.03 14.74
N PHE A 32 -16.73 2.90 13.70
CA PHE A 32 -18.07 3.47 13.65
C PHE A 32 -18.98 2.85 14.73
N ALA A 33 -18.98 1.52 14.88
CA ALA A 33 -19.73 0.83 15.93
C ALA A 33 -19.32 1.31 17.33
N ARG A 34 -18.02 1.49 17.58
CA ARG A 34 -17.52 2.05 18.85
C ARG A 34 -17.98 3.50 19.09
N PHE A 35 -18.03 4.31 18.04
CA PHE A 35 -18.56 5.68 18.14
C PHE A 35 -20.02 5.71 18.50
N LEU A 36 -20.83 4.82 17.88
CA LEU A 36 -22.26 4.70 18.14
C LEU A 36 -22.60 4.08 19.51
N LYS A 37 -21.67 3.29 20.08
CA LYS A 37 -21.91 2.40 21.24
C LYS A 37 -23.07 1.42 21.03
N ARG A 38 -23.39 1.12 19.77
CA ARG A 38 -24.43 0.16 19.36
C ARG A 38 -24.06 -0.46 18.01
N SER A 39 -24.82 -1.49 17.60
CA SER A 39 -24.62 -2.12 16.30
C SER A 39 -24.90 -1.14 15.13
N PRO A 40 -24.09 -1.16 14.06
CA PRO A 40 -24.25 -0.26 12.92
C PRO A 40 -25.49 -0.52 12.05
N ASP A 41 -26.14 -1.68 12.19
CA ASP A 41 -27.35 -2.04 11.41
C ASP A 41 -28.52 -1.09 11.62
N HIS A 42 -28.61 -0.47 12.81
CA HIS A 42 -29.63 0.52 13.15
C HIS A 42 -29.15 1.98 12.98
N ALA A 43 -27.98 2.19 12.41
CA ALA A 43 -27.45 3.55 12.21
C ALA A 43 -28.13 4.25 11.03
N THR A 44 -28.16 5.59 11.08
CA THR A 44 -28.68 6.46 10.03
C THR A 44 -27.55 7.16 9.30
N VAL A 45 -27.85 7.78 8.17
CA VAL A 45 -26.90 8.65 7.46
C VAL A 45 -26.43 9.81 8.32
N GLU A 46 -27.29 10.32 9.19
CA GLU A 46 -26.93 11.40 10.11
C GLU A 46 -25.90 10.92 11.17
N ASP A 47 -26.00 9.67 11.62
CA ASP A 47 -24.98 9.06 12.47
C ASP A 47 -23.63 8.96 11.75
N VAL A 48 -23.63 8.62 10.45
CA VAL A 48 -22.42 8.59 9.62
C VAL A 48 -21.81 9.99 9.47
N LYS A 49 -22.63 11.03 9.22
CA LYS A 49 -22.16 12.41 9.14
C LYS A 49 -21.51 12.85 10.45
N ARG A 50 -22.19 12.62 11.58
CA ARG A 50 -21.64 12.94 12.93
C ARG A 50 -20.32 12.23 13.18
N PHE A 51 -20.21 10.96 12.82
CA PHE A 51 -18.95 10.18 12.93
C PHE A 51 -17.84 10.80 12.09
N LEU A 52 -18.09 11.09 10.81
CA LEU A 52 -17.09 11.65 9.91
C LEU A 52 -16.62 13.04 10.38
N VAL A 53 -17.54 13.89 10.86
CA VAL A 53 -17.21 15.18 11.46
C VAL A 53 -16.34 15.00 12.71
N ALA A 54 -16.67 14.04 13.57
CA ALA A 54 -15.86 13.74 14.74
C ALA A 54 -14.45 13.27 14.39
N GLU A 55 -14.29 12.47 13.33
CA GLU A 55 -12.96 12.05 12.84
C GLU A 55 -12.16 13.22 12.26
N ILE A 56 -12.80 14.14 11.55
CA ILE A 56 -12.17 15.38 11.05
C ILE A 56 -11.70 16.25 12.22
N ASN A 57 -12.54 16.45 13.23
CA ASN A 57 -12.21 17.26 14.41
C ASN A 57 -11.07 16.64 15.25
N ARG A 58 -10.85 15.32 15.15
CA ARG A 58 -9.69 14.63 15.72
C ARG A 58 -8.41 14.80 14.89
N GLY A 59 -8.43 15.56 13.82
CA GLY A 59 -7.29 15.78 12.93
C GLY A 59 -6.97 14.59 12.00
N MET A 60 -7.93 13.70 11.77
CA MET A 60 -7.71 12.59 10.83
C MET A 60 -7.55 13.09 9.40
N SER A 61 -6.63 12.47 8.65
CA SER A 61 -6.35 12.88 7.28
C SER A 61 -7.59 12.74 6.39
N ARG A 62 -7.66 13.60 5.37
CA ARG A 62 -8.71 13.54 4.36
C ARG A 62 -8.84 12.13 3.73
N SER A 63 -7.71 11.52 3.37
CA SER A 63 -7.70 10.18 2.77
C SER A 63 -8.29 9.13 3.70
N TYR A 64 -8.00 9.26 4.98
CA TYR A 64 -8.58 8.41 6.02
C TYR A 64 -10.11 8.58 6.08
N CYS A 65 -10.63 9.81 6.13
CA CYS A 65 -12.08 10.06 6.15
C CYS A 65 -12.79 9.54 4.88
N VAL A 66 -12.15 9.64 3.71
CA VAL A 66 -12.68 9.04 2.47
C VAL A 66 -12.78 7.51 2.56
N ILE A 67 -11.78 6.86 3.15
CA ILE A 67 -11.81 5.39 3.37
C ILE A 67 -12.96 5.02 4.32
N GLN A 68 -13.11 5.74 5.45
CA GLN A 68 -14.20 5.52 6.41
C GLN A 68 -15.56 5.64 5.70
N ARG A 69 -15.76 6.74 4.96
CA ARG A 69 -17.00 6.96 4.19
C ARG A 69 -17.29 5.81 3.21
N ASN A 70 -16.29 5.38 2.45
CA ASN A 70 -16.47 4.33 1.44
C ASN A 70 -16.76 2.96 2.07
N ALA A 71 -16.12 2.64 3.19
CA ALA A 71 -16.37 1.41 3.93
C ALA A 71 -17.80 1.36 4.49
N LEU A 72 -18.27 2.48 5.07
CA LEU A 72 -19.64 2.60 5.58
C LEU A 72 -20.66 2.59 4.42
N ARG A 73 -20.38 3.28 3.32
CA ARG A 73 -21.22 3.20 2.13
C ARG A 73 -21.40 1.75 1.67
N HIS A 74 -20.30 0.99 1.59
CA HIS A 74 -20.35 -0.41 1.19
C HIS A 74 -21.17 -1.24 2.18
N LEU A 75 -21.01 -1.03 3.50
CA LEU A 75 -21.80 -1.70 4.50
C LEU A 75 -23.31 -1.47 4.30
N PHE A 76 -23.72 -0.22 4.17
CA PHE A 76 -25.14 0.13 4.05
C PHE A 76 -25.74 -0.34 2.72
N GLU A 77 -25.08 -0.05 1.59
CA GLU A 77 -25.61 -0.35 0.27
C GLU A 77 -25.56 -1.83 -0.10
N GLN A 78 -24.52 -2.55 0.35
CA GLN A 78 -24.25 -3.90 -0.14
C GLN A 78 -24.52 -4.99 0.88
N THR A 79 -24.25 -4.75 2.16
CA THR A 79 -24.41 -5.79 3.21
C THR A 79 -25.75 -5.66 3.92
N LEU A 80 -26.18 -4.45 4.20
CA LEU A 80 -27.46 -4.18 4.86
C LEU A 80 -28.61 -3.97 3.85
N GLU A 81 -28.29 -3.88 2.55
CA GLU A 81 -29.24 -3.64 1.47
C GLU A 81 -30.15 -2.41 1.73
N ARG A 82 -29.59 -1.41 2.39
CA ARG A 82 -30.23 -0.14 2.74
C ARG A 82 -29.56 0.97 1.97
N PRO A 83 -30.05 1.34 0.78
CA PRO A 83 -29.49 2.42 -0.03
C PRO A 83 -29.82 3.77 0.61
N GLU A 84 -29.06 4.12 1.62
CA GLU A 84 -29.13 5.44 2.24
C GLU A 84 -28.52 6.50 1.32
N PRO A 85 -28.95 7.77 1.37
CA PRO A 85 -28.46 8.80 0.47
C PRO A 85 -27.04 9.24 0.80
N PHE A 86 -26.05 8.31 0.69
CA PHE A 86 -24.63 8.62 0.90
C PHE A 86 -24.10 9.72 -0.01
N ASP A 87 -24.79 10.00 -1.11
CA ASP A 87 -24.44 11.12 -2.00
C ASP A 87 -24.70 12.47 -1.34
N SER A 88 -25.57 12.54 -0.31
CA SER A 88 -25.75 13.72 0.54
C SER A 88 -24.55 14.00 1.45
N ILE A 89 -23.62 13.05 1.61
CA ILE A 89 -22.39 13.22 2.38
C ILE A 89 -21.28 13.71 1.43
N PRO A 90 -20.85 14.98 1.53
CA PRO A 90 -19.88 15.52 0.61
C PRO A 90 -18.53 14.78 0.74
N ARG A 91 -17.89 14.56 -0.41
CA ARG A 91 -16.49 14.09 -0.39
C ARG A 91 -15.58 15.27 -0.06
N PRO A 92 -14.67 15.15 0.93
CA PRO A 92 -13.71 16.21 1.20
C PRO A 92 -12.95 16.60 -0.06
N LYS A 93 -12.83 17.91 -0.37
CA LYS A 93 -12.08 18.40 -1.53
C LYS A 93 -10.63 17.94 -1.48
N ARG A 94 -10.06 17.57 -2.63
CA ARG A 94 -8.66 17.16 -2.73
C ARG A 94 -7.78 18.39 -2.92
N GLU A 95 -6.97 18.70 -1.92
CA GLU A 95 -5.84 19.61 -2.12
C GLU A 95 -4.82 18.92 -3.03
N ARG A 96 -4.52 19.52 -4.14
CA ARG A 96 -3.44 19.07 -5.04
C ARG A 96 -2.19 19.82 -4.64
N ARG A 97 -1.33 19.16 -3.89
CA ARG A 97 0.04 19.64 -3.68
C ARG A 97 0.93 18.95 -4.70
N LEU A 98 1.76 19.72 -5.37
CA LEU A 98 2.80 19.16 -6.24
C LEU A 98 3.79 18.37 -5.36
N PRO A 99 4.20 17.18 -5.77
CA PRO A 99 5.25 16.46 -5.06
C PRO A 99 6.57 17.21 -5.20
N VAL A 100 7.41 17.15 -4.18
CA VAL A 100 8.80 17.57 -4.29
C VAL A 100 9.51 16.57 -5.20
N VAL A 101 10.11 17.07 -6.26
CA VAL A 101 10.89 16.26 -7.21
C VAL A 101 12.35 16.52 -6.94
N LEU A 102 13.12 15.47 -6.64
CA LEU A 102 14.55 15.55 -6.43
C LEU A 102 15.29 15.72 -7.77
N SER A 103 16.36 16.50 -7.80
CA SER A 103 17.25 16.60 -8.94
C SER A 103 18.05 15.31 -9.13
N ARG A 104 18.69 15.16 -10.29
CA ARG A 104 19.54 14.01 -10.58
C ARG A 104 20.74 13.94 -9.62
N GLU A 105 21.30 15.08 -9.28
CA GLU A 105 22.43 15.23 -8.36
C GLU A 105 22.03 14.87 -6.93
N GLU A 106 20.82 15.26 -6.49
CA GLU A 106 20.28 14.88 -5.19
C GLU A 106 20.05 13.37 -5.10
N ILE A 107 19.53 12.75 -6.16
CA ILE A 107 19.36 11.30 -6.25
C ILE A 107 20.72 10.59 -6.18
N GLN A 108 21.73 11.07 -6.92
CA GLN A 108 23.07 10.50 -6.89
C GLN A 108 23.70 10.59 -5.49
N ARG A 109 23.59 11.76 -4.82
CA ARG A 109 24.04 11.91 -3.43
C ARG A 109 23.33 10.94 -2.49
N LEU A 110 22.01 10.80 -2.61
CA LEU A 110 21.26 9.86 -1.80
C LEU A 110 21.79 8.42 -1.96
N PHE A 111 22.01 7.97 -3.19
CA PHE A 111 22.51 6.62 -3.45
C PHE A 111 23.98 6.43 -3.06
N SER A 112 24.79 7.48 -3.03
CA SER A 112 26.20 7.38 -2.62
C SER A 112 26.38 7.11 -1.13
N VAL A 113 25.47 7.59 -0.28
CA VAL A 113 25.53 7.39 1.19
C VAL A 113 24.92 6.08 1.67
N ILE A 114 24.35 5.28 0.76
CA ILE A 114 23.76 3.97 1.10
C ILE A 114 24.84 2.90 1.04
N GLU A 115 25.37 2.51 2.19
CA GLU A 115 26.46 1.52 2.33
C GLU A 115 25.99 0.08 2.09
N ASN A 116 24.79 -0.27 2.63
CA ASN A 116 24.25 -1.62 2.49
C ASN A 116 23.77 -1.88 1.08
N ILE A 117 24.42 -2.86 0.39
CA ILE A 117 24.15 -3.18 -1.02
C ILE A 117 22.71 -3.64 -1.28
N LYS A 118 22.12 -4.42 -0.36
CA LYS A 118 20.71 -4.86 -0.44
C LYS A 118 19.77 -3.66 -0.40
N HIS A 119 20.00 -2.73 0.52
CA HIS A 119 19.19 -1.51 0.63
C HIS A 119 19.32 -0.64 -0.62
N LYS A 120 20.53 -0.50 -1.13
CA LYS A 120 20.83 0.25 -2.35
C LYS A 120 20.11 -0.36 -3.55
N ALA A 121 20.25 -1.67 -3.75
CA ALA A 121 19.59 -2.41 -4.83
C ALA A 121 18.05 -2.31 -4.74
N MET A 122 17.47 -2.48 -3.54
CA MET A 122 16.02 -2.36 -3.31
C MET A 122 15.48 -0.98 -3.69
N LEU A 123 16.16 0.09 -3.26
CA LEU A 123 15.74 1.47 -3.60
C LEU A 123 15.98 1.79 -5.07
N MET A 124 17.04 1.23 -5.67
CA MET A 124 17.33 1.43 -7.09
C MET A 124 16.27 0.75 -7.96
N VAL A 125 15.79 -0.45 -7.61
CA VAL A 125 14.64 -1.10 -8.27
C VAL A 125 13.38 -0.23 -8.19
N ALA A 126 13.13 0.40 -7.04
CA ALA A 126 12.00 1.33 -6.90
C ALA A 126 12.13 2.54 -7.82
N TYR A 127 13.33 3.12 -7.90
CA TYR A 127 13.60 4.35 -8.64
C TYR A 127 13.69 4.11 -10.16
N ASP A 128 14.53 3.18 -10.59
CA ASP A 128 14.85 2.96 -12.01
C ASP A 128 13.73 2.18 -12.73
N ALA A 129 13.26 1.09 -12.14
CA ALA A 129 12.21 0.27 -12.75
C ALA A 129 10.78 0.70 -12.39
N GLY A 130 10.60 1.66 -11.49
CA GLY A 130 9.29 2.20 -11.10
C GLY A 130 8.37 1.18 -10.42
N LEU A 131 8.91 0.23 -9.68
CA LEU A 131 8.14 -0.78 -8.98
C LEU A 131 7.52 -0.22 -7.69
N ARG A 132 6.29 -0.68 -7.38
CA ARG A 132 5.65 -0.40 -6.09
C ARG A 132 6.33 -1.19 -4.98
N LEU A 133 6.27 -0.70 -3.74
CA LEU A 133 6.88 -1.39 -2.59
C LEU A 133 6.38 -2.83 -2.42
N SER A 134 5.10 -3.08 -2.66
CA SER A 134 4.53 -4.44 -2.62
C SER A 134 5.02 -5.33 -3.75
N GLU A 135 5.32 -4.77 -4.92
CA GLU A 135 5.88 -5.50 -6.08
C GLU A 135 7.34 -5.86 -5.81
N ILE A 136 8.14 -4.92 -5.29
CA ILE A 136 9.53 -5.18 -4.90
C ILE A 136 9.61 -6.26 -3.81
N ARG A 137 8.70 -6.19 -2.83
CA ARG A 137 8.63 -7.16 -1.72
C ARG A 137 8.47 -8.60 -2.22
N ASN A 138 7.70 -8.79 -3.28
CA ASN A 138 7.36 -10.11 -3.82
C ASN A 138 8.19 -10.48 -5.05
N LEU A 139 9.19 -9.65 -5.40
CA LEU A 139 10.05 -9.87 -6.55
C LEU A 139 10.94 -11.09 -6.32
N GLU A 140 10.95 -12.02 -7.25
CA GLU A 140 11.79 -13.20 -7.22
C GLU A 140 12.99 -13.05 -8.17
N ILE A 141 14.04 -13.82 -7.95
CA ILE A 141 15.23 -13.81 -8.80
C ILE A 141 14.87 -14.16 -10.26
N GLY A 142 13.97 -15.14 -10.45
CA GLY A 142 13.48 -15.56 -11.77
C GLY A 142 12.62 -14.51 -12.51
N ASP A 143 12.30 -13.38 -11.86
CA ASP A 143 11.60 -12.29 -12.52
C ASP A 143 12.57 -11.32 -13.25
N ILE A 144 13.89 -11.48 -13.05
CA ILE A 144 14.93 -10.68 -13.70
C ILE A 144 15.36 -11.35 -14.99
N ASP A 145 14.92 -10.82 -16.11
CA ASP A 145 15.35 -11.30 -17.44
C ASP A 145 16.47 -10.41 -17.98
N SER A 146 17.70 -10.84 -17.77
CA SER A 146 18.89 -10.12 -18.21
C SER A 146 19.12 -10.23 -19.74
N GLN A 147 18.52 -11.20 -20.42
CA GLN A 147 18.65 -11.32 -21.87
C GLN A 147 17.76 -10.33 -22.59
N ARG A 148 16.54 -10.11 -22.07
CA ARG A 148 15.57 -9.17 -22.63
C ARG A 148 15.66 -7.78 -22.00
N ASN A 149 16.47 -7.61 -20.96
CA ASN A 149 16.58 -6.37 -20.17
C ASN A 149 15.23 -5.90 -19.60
N VAL A 150 14.48 -6.84 -19.02
CA VAL A 150 13.19 -6.55 -18.39
C VAL A 150 13.06 -7.21 -17.02
N ILE A 151 12.18 -6.64 -16.20
CA ILE A 151 11.72 -7.21 -14.94
C ILE A 151 10.26 -7.58 -15.10
N ARG A 152 9.91 -8.83 -14.79
CA ARG A 152 8.52 -9.30 -14.75
C ARG A 152 7.90 -8.91 -13.41
N VAL A 153 6.79 -8.19 -13.45
CA VAL A 153 5.99 -7.83 -12.27
C VAL A 153 4.75 -8.69 -12.26
N ARG A 154 4.68 -9.63 -11.32
CA ARG A 154 3.53 -10.53 -11.15
C ARG A 154 2.47 -9.87 -10.27
N GLN A 155 1.20 -10.03 -10.65
CA GLN A 155 0.03 -9.58 -9.88
C GLN A 155 0.12 -8.12 -9.40
N GLY A 156 0.51 -7.21 -10.27
CA GLY A 156 0.50 -5.78 -10.00
C GLY A 156 -0.89 -5.25 -9.64
N LYS A 157 -1.08 -3.93 -9.65
CA LYS A 157 -2.39 -3.32 -9.37
C LYS A 157 -3.48 -3.88 -10.29
N GLY A 158 -4.53 -4.45 -9.71
CA GLY A 158 -5.61 -5.12 -10.44
C GLY A 158 -5.27 -6.56 -10.85
N LYS A 159 -4.30 -7.21 -10.21
CA LYS A 159 -3.86 -8.59 -10.49
C LYS A 159 -3.38 -8.82 -11.94
N LYS A 160 -2.84 -7.77 -12.59
CA LYS A 160 -2.31 -7.84 -13.96
C LYS A 160 -0.80 -7.96 -13.93
N ASP A 161 -0.26 -8.89 -14.71
CA ASP A 161 1.18 -9.02 -14.96
C ASP A 161 1.62 -7.91 -15.93
N ARG A 162 2.84 -7.42 -15.76
CA ARG A 162 3.49 -6.52 -16.71
C ARG A 162 5.00 -6.71 -16.70
N TYR A 163 5.63 -6.26 -17.75
CA TYR A 163 7.08 -6.09 -17.78
C TYR A 163 7.44 -4.62 -17.60
N THR A 164 8.59 -4.38 -16.99
CA THR A 164 9.21 -3.06 -16.88
C THR A 164 10.67 -3.15 -17.30
N ARG A 165 11.27 -2.00 -17.59
CA ARG A 165 12.66 -1.91 -18.04
C ARG A 165 13.62 -2.31 -16.91
N LEU A 166 14.69 -3.01 -17.30
CA LEU A 166 15.88 -3.27 -16.50
C LEU A 166 17.05 -2.54 -17.14
N SER A 167 17.51 -1.43 -16.54
CA SER A 167 18.65 -0.71 -17.07
C SER A 167 19.96 -1.48 -16.85
N PRO A 168 20.99 -1.26 -17.68
CA PRO A 168 22.30 -1.90 -17.49
C PRO A 168 22.89 -1.63 -16.10
N GLY A 169 22.81 -0.39 -15.61
CA GLY A 169 23.34 -0.04 -14.29
C GLY A 169 22.57 -0.73 -13.14
N LEU A 170 21.24 -0.88 -13.27
CA LEU A 170 20.46 -1.64 -12.29
C LEU A 170 20.83 -3.13 -12.35
N LEU A 171 21.01 -3.71 -13.54
CA LEU A 171 21.41 -5.12 -13.69
C LEU A 171 22.78 -5.39 -13.05
N GLU A 172 23.77 -4.52 -13.24
CA GLU A 172 25.08 -4.64 -12.59
C GLU A 172 24.94 -4.60 -11.06
N LEU A 173 24.24 -3.63 -10.52
CA LEU A 173 24.01 -3.52 -9.07
C LEU A 173 23.28 -4.78 -8.51
N LEU A 174 22.30 -5.33 -9.24
CA LEU A 174 21.62 -6.54 -8.85
C LEU A 174 22.54 -7.78 -8.89
N ARG A 175 23.48 -7.87 -9.84
CA ARG A 175 24.52 -8.91 -9.90
C ARG A 175 25.48 -8.82 -8.72
N ASP A 176 25.93 -7.61 -8.37
CA ASP A 176 26.81 -7.39 -7.22
C ASP A 176 26.10 -7.74 -5.91
N TYR A 177 24.84 -7.31 -5.76
CA TYR A 177 24.02 -7.71 -4.63
C TYR A 177 23.85 -9.22 -4.55
N TRP A 178 23.55 -9.91 -5.67
CA TRP A 178 23.40 -11.36 -5.69
C TRP A 178 24.69 -12.10 -5.34
N ARG A 179 25.84 -11.60 -5.78
CA ARG A 179 27.16 -12.18 -5.41
C ARG A 179 27.43 -12.07 -3.91
N ALA A 180 27.02 -10.96 -3.29
CA ALA A 180 27.26 -10.69 -1.87
C ALA A 180 26.31 -11.46 -0.94
N GLU A 181 25.01 -11.48 -1.25
CA GLU A 181 23.96 -11.94 -0.32
C GLU A 181 23.39 -13.32 -0.68
N ARG A 182 23.58 -13.78 -1.93
CA ARG A 182 23.11 -15.08 -2.44
C ARG A 182 21.65 -15.39 -2.07
N PRO A 183 20.68 -14.51 -2.37
CA PRO A 183 19.28 -14.81 -2.14
C PRO A 183 18.86 -16.05 -2.95
N GLU A 184 17.94 -16.87 -2.39
CA GLU A 184 17.56 -18.16 -3.00
C GLU A 184 16.32 -18.04 -3.90
N ARG A 185 15.26 -17.44 -3.43
CA ARG A 185 13.99 -17.30 -4.16
C ARG A 185 13.57 -15.83 -4.28
N LEU A 186 13.27 -15.20 -3.14
CA LEU A 186 12.93 -13.78 -3.13
C LEU A 186 14.18 -12.96 -3.43
N LEU A 187 14.07 -12.00 -4.34
CA LEU A 187 15.21 -11.12 -4.64
C LEU A 187 15.66 -10.34 -3.40
N PHE A 188 14.71 -9.90 -2.57
CA PHE A 188 14.99 -9.18 -1.33
C PHE A 188 14.31 -9.88 -0.13
N PRO A 189 14.90 -10.95 0.42
CA PRO A 189 14.36 -11.63 1.59
C PRO A 189 14.39 -10.73 2.83
N GLY A 190 13.53 -11.03 3.83
CA GLY A 190 13.50 -10.37 5.13
C GLY A 190 14.50 -10.94 6.12
N ALA A 191 14.03 -11.29 7.32
CA ALA A 191 14.84 -11.91 8.36
C ALA A 191 15.26 -13.38 8.03
N THR A 192 14.51 -14.04 7.16
CA THR A 192 14.81 -15.38 6.64
C THR A 192 14.67 -15.37 5.12
N GLN A 193 15.32 -16.33 4.43
CA GLN A 193 15.28 -16.44 2.96
C GLN A 193 13.86 -16.64 2.41
N GLU A 194 12.96 -17.22 3.19
CA GLU A 194 11.60 -17.52 2.77
C GLU A 194 10.63 -16.35 2.96
N LYS A 195 10.88 -15.48 3.95
CA LYS A 195 9.98 -14.40 4.32
C LYS A 195 10.38 -13.09 3.64
N PRO A 196 9.43 -12.39 3.02
CA PRO A 196 9.71 -11.07 2.49
C PRO A 196 9.95 -10.05 3.62
N TYR A 197 10.68 -8.98 3.32
CA TYR A 197 10.87 -7.87 4.26
C TYR A 197 9.55 -7.13 4.57
N ASP A 198 9.55 -6.36 5.67
CA ASP A 198 8.39 -5.51 6.03
C ASP A 198 8.26 -4.34 5.05
N LEU A 199 7.02 -4.02 4.66
CA LEU A 199 6.72 -2.91 3.73
C LEU A 199 7.16 -1.53 4.24
N ALA A 200 7.33 -1.35 5.55
CA ALA A 200 7.85 -0.12 6.12
C ALA A 200 9.36 0.06 5.93
N THR A 201 10.10 -1.05 5.71
CA THR A 201 11.57 -1.07 5.63
C THR A 201 12.14 -0.09 4.60
N PRO A 202 11.70 -0.05 3.32
CA PRO A 202 12.26 0.88 2.35
C PRO A 202 12.08 2.35 2.74
N GLY A 203 10.92 2.69 3.32
CA GLY A 203 10.66 4.05 3.82
C GLY A 203 11.56 4.43 5.00
N GLN A 204 11.87 3.48 5.89
CA GLN A 204 12.80 3.69 7.00
C GLN A 204 14.23 3.85 6.51
N ILE A 205 14.67 3.01 5.56
CA ILE A 205 15.98 3.12 4.91
C ILE A 205 16.13 4.49 4.25
N LEU A 206 15.13 4.91 3.46
CA LEU A 206 15.14 6.19 2.80
C LEU A 206 15.26 7.35 3.80
N LYS A 207 14.41 7.39 4.84
CA LYS A 207 14.45 8.42 5.88
C LYS A 207 15.80 8.50 6.59
N LYS A 208 16.42 7.35 6.89
CA LYS A 208 17.73 7.28 7.55
C LYS A 208 18.81 7.89 6.65
N ASN A 209 18.81 7.57 5.36
CA ASN A 209 19.85 8.01 4.43
C ASN A 209 19.64 9.43 3.90
N CYS A 210 18.39 9.93 3.76
CA CYS A 210 18.14 11.35 3.46
C CYS A 210 18.67 12.32 4.52
N ARG A 211 18.94 11.86 5.75
CA ARG A 211 19.57 12.69 6.78
C ARG A 211 21.08 12.74 6.69
N LYS A 212 21.68 11.84 5.90
CA LYS A 212 23.13 11.74 5.66
C LYS A 212 23.55 12.39 4.35
N ALA A 213 22.61 12.47 3.36
CA ALA A 213 22.82 13.08 2.04
C ALA A 213 22.63 14.60 2.04
#